data_bc38d1ca7cbae6bf42dcea0c6723187e
#
_entry.id   bc38d1ca7cbae6bf42dcea0c6723187e
#
_cell.length_a   1.000
_cell.length_b   1.000
_cell.length_c   1.000
_cell.angle_alpha   90.00
_cell.angle_beta   90.00
_cell.angle_gamma   90.00
#
_symmetry.space_group_name_H-M   'P 1'
#
loop_
_entity.id
_entity.type
_entity.pdbx_description
1 polymer ?
#
loop_
_entity_poly.entity_id
_entity_poly.type
_entity_poly.pdbx_seq_one_letter_code
_entity_poly.pdbx_strand_id
1 'polypeptide(L)'
;MAHPHAEFPLGPFTPHAANPILRPQGDGWESSSVYNPAAIVKDDRVVLLYRAHADDIVSHVGLATSEDGINFERHPEPVLSPSEPYEQFGCEDPRVTEVDGTYYLTYSGWDRTHAQLCLATSTDLFTWEKHGPLFPDFNTFEPKADGIPTPWSKAGGILPTPIDGRYLMFFGEGSIYTAWSEDLIHWEPGPQDEPLMVPTPEGTFADFLVEVGPQPIVTNNGLLLLLHNAAVKFADGSVRYTCGQLLVDPRRPNEVLAQMNRPWLEPSTFEDQNGLVSNVTFVEGLVHFHNVWFAYYGQSDSTLGVATYRVGDTYPGVSR
;
A
#
# COMPACT_ATOMS: atom_id res chain seq x y z
N MET A 1 2.18 10.05 16.83
CA MET A 1 2.35 9.49 18.20
C MET A 1 2.53 7.98 18.12
N ALA A 2 3.28 7.36 19.06
CA ALA A 2 3.44 5.90 19.09
C ALA A 2 2.07 5.21 19.31
N HIS A 3 1.83 4.12 18.58
CA HIS A 3 0.61 3.33 18.72
C HIS A 3 0.83 2.25 19.81
N PRO A 4 0.10 2.28 20.94
CA PRO A 4 0.38 1.43 22.11
C PRO A 4 0.18 -0.08 21.87
N HIS A 5 -0.43 -0.45 20.73
CA HIS A 5 -0.71 -1.84 20.35
C HIS A 5 0.08 -2.29 19.12
N ALA A 6 1.06 -1.51 18.66
CA ALA A 6 1.92 -1.88 17.54
C ALA A 6 3.26 -2.40 18.06
N GLU A 7 3.52 -3.67 17.83
CA GLU A 7 4.78 -4.37 18.14
C GLU A 7 5.28 -5.07 16.87
N PHE A 8 6.58 -5.30 16.78
CA PHE A 8 7.16 -6.06 15.68
C PHE A 8 7.44 -7.51 16.09
N PRO A 9 7.03 -8.50 15.26
CA PRO A 9 6.09 -8.36 14.15
C PRO A 9 4.67 -8.05 14.63
N LEU A 10 3.92 -7.25 13.85
CA LEU A 10 2.52 -6.98 14.09
C LEU A 10 1.67 -8.19 13.69
N GLY A 11 0.83 -8.69 14.58
CA GLY A 11 -0.02 -9.86 14.31
C GLY A 11 -0.04 -10.86 15.46
N PRO A 12 -0.57 -12.09 15.22
CA PRO A 12 -0.81 -12.73 13.92
C PRO A 12 -2.07 -12.24 13.21
N PHE A 13 -1.94 -11.88 11.93
CA PHE A 13 -3.09 -11.62 11.08
C PHE A 13 -3.69 -12.91 10.55
N THR A 14 -5.02 -12.97 10.48
CA THR A 14 -5.76 -14.08 9.89
C THR A 14 -6.73 -13.55 8.82
N PRO A 15 -6.70 -14.05 7.59
CA PRO A 15 -7.70 -13.72 6.57
C PRO A 15 -9.11 -13.93 7.11
N HIS A 16 -9.98 -12.94 6.91
CA HIS A 16 -11.34 -12.96 7.45
C HIS A 16 -12.24 -13.91 6.64
N ALA A 17 -13.14 -14.61 7.33
CA ALA A 17 -14.00 -15.60 6.70
C ALA A 17 -15.02 -15.02 5.70
N ALA A 18 -15.29 -13.72 5.77
CA ALA A 18 -16.16 -13.00 4.83
C ALA A 18 -15.47 -12.59 3.52
N ASN A 19 -14.15 -12.86 3.37
CA ASN A 19 -13.44 -12.53 2.14
C ASN A 19 -14.03 -13.23 0.91
N PRO A 20 -14.06 -12.56 -0.24
CA PRO A 20 -13.75 -11.16 -0.46
C PRO A 20 -14.81 -10.21 0.12
N ILE A 21 -14.36 -9.13 0.76
CA ILE A 21 -15.26 -8.11 1.34
C ILE A 21 -15.82 -7.15 0.29
N LEU A 22 -15.13 -6.96 -0.83
CA LEU A 22 -15.64 -6.28 -2.02
C LEU A 22 -15.33 -7.09 -3.28
N ARG A 23 -16.31 -7.12 -4.20
CA ARG A 23 -16.20 -7.72 -5.54
C ARG A 23 -16.59 -6.68 -6.60
N PRO A 24 -16.15 -6.81 -7.85
CA PRO A 24 -16.70 -6.02 -8.96
C PRO A 24 -18.22 -6.04 -8.97
N GLN A 25 -18.84 -4.93 -9.38
CA GLN A 25 -20.29 -4.83 -9.47
C GLN A 25 -20.74 -3.90 -10.61
N GLY A 26 -22.01 -4.07 -11.02
CA GLY A 26 -22.64 -3.24 -12.05
C GLY A 26 -22.04 -3.43 -13.44
N ASP A 27 -22.18 -2.40 -14.26
CA ASP A 27 -21.71 -2.31 -15.65
C ASP A 27 -20.88 -1.04 -15.90
N GLY A 28 -20.52 -0.33 -14.82
CA GLY A 28 -19.76 0.92 -14.83
C GLY A 28 -18.26 0.73 -14.56
N TRP A 29 -17.65 1.77 -13.99
CA TRP A 29 -16.21 1.92 -13.78
C TRP A 29 -15.55 0.87 -12.85
N GLU A 30 -16.32 0.14 -12.04
CA GLU A 30 -15.83 -0.92 -11.13
C GLU A 30 -16.35 -2.32 -11.49
N SER A 31 -16.71 -2.53 -12.74
CA SER A 31 -17.38 -3.76 -13.19
C SER A 31 -16.44 -4.95 -13.39
N SER A 32 -15.13 -4.75 -13.59
CA SER A 32 -14.19 -5.84 -13.87
C SER A 32 -13.24 -6.17 -12.73
N SER A 33 -12.74 -5.16 -12.01
CA SER A 33 -11.83 -5.37 -10.87
C SER A 33 -12.00 -4.30 -9.79
N VAL A 34 -11.82 -4.72 -8.51
CA VAL A 34 -11.71 -3.83 -7.33
C VAL A 34 -10.60 -4.38 -6.44
N TYR A 35 -9.54 -3.61 -6.18
CA TYR A 35 -8.34 -4.09 -5.49
C TYR A 35 -7.49 -2.95 -4.92
N ASN A 36 -6.36 -3.25 -4.31
CA ASN A 36 -5.36 -2.29 -3.82
C ASN A 36 -5.97 -1.14 -3.00
N PRO A 37 -6.49 -1.44 -1.79
CA PRO A 37 -7.22 -0.46 -0.99
C PRO A 37 -6.32 0.26 0.00
N ALA A 38 -6.26 1.58 -0.03
CA ALA A 38 -5.88 2.38 1.13
C ALA A 38 -6.98 2.33 2.20
N ALA A 39 -6.62 2.54 3.46
CA ALA A 39 -7.58 2.55 4.56
C ALA A 39 -7.26 3.66 5.58
N ILE A 40 -8.31 4.28 6.10
CA ILE A 40 -8.22 5.26 7.18
C ILE A 40 -9.46 5.16 8.09
N VAL A 41 -9.33 5.58 9.35
CA VAL A 41 -10.46 5.71 10.25
C VAL A 41 -10.92 7.17 10.29
N LYS A 42 -12.19 7.42 10.01
CA LYS A 42 -12.83 8.74 10.07
C LYS A 42 -14.22 8.62 10.68
N ASP A 43 -14.52 9.49 11.63
CA ASP A 43 -15.86 9.58 12.28
C ASP A 43 -16.39 8.22 12.76
N ASP A 44 -15.54 7.45 13.46
CA ASP A 44 -15.81 6.08 13.97
C ASP A 44 -16.24 5.08 12.88
N ARG A 45 -15.74 5.25 11.66
CA ARG A 45 -15.90 4.35 10.52
C ARG A 45 -14.56 4.07 9.86
N VAL A 46 -14.42 2.90 9.28
CA VAL A 46 -13.33 2.61 8.34
C VAL A 46 -13.74 3.12 6.96
N VAL A 47 -12.86 3.90 6.35
CA VAL A 47 -12.98 4.35 4.96
C VAL A 47 -11.92 3.67 4.13
N LEU A 48 -12.32 3.04 3.04
CA LEU A 48 -11.42 2.52 2.01
C LEU A 48 -11.43 3.46 0.80
N LEU A 49 -10.22 3.70 0.28
CA LEU A 49 -10.00 4.25 -1.05
C LEU A 49 -9.39 3.14 -1.88
N TYR A 50 -10.09 2.62 -2.89
CA TYR A 50 -9.69 1.41 -3.59
C TYR A 50 -9.59 1.63 -5.10
N ARG A 51 -8.61 0.99 -5.72
CA ARG A 51 -8.46 0.93 -7.17
C ARG A 51 -9.56 0.08 -7.78
N ALA A 52 -10.16 0.55 -8.87
CA ALA A 52 -11.11 -0.22 -9.65
C ALA A 52 -11.07 0.17 -11.13
N HIS A 53 -11.49 -0.74 -11.99
CA HIS A 53 -11.65 -0.49 -13.41
C HIS A 53 -12.73 -1.38 -14.05
N ALA A 54 -13.19 -0.97 -15.21
CA ALA A 54 -14.00 -1.76 -16.14
C ALA A 54 -13.10 -2.53 -17.13
N ASP A 55 -13.68 -3.04 -18.20
CA ASP A 55 -12.97 -3.80 -19.26
C ASP A 55 -11.95 -2.97 -20.05
N ASP A 56 -12.04 -1.64 -19.98
CA ASP A 56 -11.09 -0.72 -20.60
C ASP A 56 -9.73 -0.63 -19.87
N ILE A 57 -9.67 -1.22 -18.66
CA ILE A 57 -8.48 -1.23 -17.78
C ILE A 57 -8.00 0.20 -17.43
N VAL A 58 -8.88 1.20 -17.47
CA VAL A 58 -8.60 2.54 -16.98
C VAL A 58 -8.94 2.60 -15.50
N SER A 59 -7.91 2.75 -14.66
CA SER A 59 -8.07 2.69 -13.20
C SER A 59 -8.59 4.00 -12.63
N HIS A 60 -9.54 3.88 -11.71
CA HIS A 60 -10.11 4.94 -10.89
C HIS A 60 -9.96 4.59 -9.41
N VAL A 61 -10.09 5.59 -8.54
CA VAL A 61 -10.16 5.36 -7.09
C VAL A 61 -11.61 5.53 -6.63
N GLY A 62 -12.17 4.46 -6.07
CA GLY A 62 -13.47 4.44 -5.41
C GLY A 62 -13.35 4.69 -3.92
N LEU A 63 -14.49 4.94 -3.27
CA LEU A 63 -14.61 5.11 -1.83
C LEU A 63 -15.70 4.21 -1.27
N ALA A 64 -15.41 3.54 -0.15
CA ALA A 64 -16.40 2.78 0.61
C ALA A 64 -16.20 3.00 2.11
N THR A 65 -17.31 2.93 2.88
CA THR A 65 -17.29 3.14 4.33
C THR A 65 -17.88 1.96 5.08
N SER A 66 -17.39 1.69 6.29
CA SER A 66 -17.84 0.58 7.13
C SER A 66 -17.88 0.96 8.61
N GLU A 67 -18.90 0.51 9.33
CA GLU A 67 -19.01 0.64 10.79
C GLU A 67 -18.29 -0.50 11.53
N ASP A 68 -18.01 -1.61 10.86
CA ASP A 68 -17.41 -2.80 11.47
C ASP A 68 -16.06 -3.21 10.84
N GLY A 69 -15.62 -2.52 9.76
CA GLY A 69 -14.41 -2.83 9.03
C GLY A 69 -14.51 -4.03 8.07
N ILE A 70 -15.71 -4.61 7.91
CA ILE A 70 -15.96 -5.81 7.08
C ILE A 70 -17.04 -5.56 6.03
N ASN A 71 -18.17 -5.00 6.45
CA ASN A 71 -19.31 -4.72 5.59
C ASN A 71 -19.25 -3.28 5.12
N PHE A 72 -19.07 -3.05 3.81
CA PHE A 72 -18.84 -1.74 3.23
C PHE A 72 -20.00 -1.25 2.38
N GLU A 73 -20.35 0.03 2.57
CA GLU A 73 -21.22 0.79 1.69
C GLU A 73 -20.36 1.61 0.72
N ARG A 74 -20.57 1.44 -0.59
CA ARG A 74 -19.78 2.11 -1.63
C ARG A 74 -20.38 3.46 -2.01
N HIS A 75 -19.50 4.43 -2.25
CA HIS A 75 -19.89 5.63 -2.98
C HIS A 75 -20.13 5.27 -4.46
N PRO A 76 -21.20 5.78 -5.10
CA PRO A 76 -21.59 5.35 -6.44
C PRO A 76 -20.62 5.77 -7.55
N GLU A 77 -19.92 6.89 -7.36
CA GLU A 77 -18.98 7.46 -8.33
C GLU A 77 -17.54 7.35 -7.84
N PRO A 78 -16.53 7.27 -8.72
CA PRO A 78 -15.14 7.35 -8.29
C PRO A 78 -14.83 8.72 -7.70
N VAL A 79 -14.01 8.75 -6.66
CA VAL A 79 -13.57 10.01 -6.02
C VAL A 79 -12.30 10.58 -6.64
N LEU A 80 -11.52 9.77 -7.36
CA LEU A 80 -10.38 10.23 -8.16
C LEU A 80 -10.38 9.48 -9.50
N SER A 81 -10.26 10.23 -10.60
CA SER A 81 -10.26 9.71 -11.96
C SER A 81 -9.16 10.37 -12.79
N PRO A 82 -8.65 9.71 -13.83
CA PRO A 82 -7.70 10.33 -14.74
C PRO A 82 -8.21 11.64 -15.32
N SER A 83 -7.37 12.68 -15.26
CA SER A 83 -7.65 14.00 -15.84
C SER A 83 -6.42 14.65 -16.49
N GLU A 84 -5.24 14.10 -16.19
CA GLU A 84 -3.95 14.64 -16.61
C GLU A 84 -3.20 13.67 -17.54
N PRO A 85 -2.29 14.16 -18.40
CA PRO A 85 -1.57 13.30 -19.34
C PRO A 85 -0.75 12.18 -18.68
N TYR A 86 -0.20 12.42 -17.49
CA TYR A 86 0.64 11.44 -16.77
C TYR A 86 -0.17 10.30 -16.12
N GLU A 87 -1.49 10.37 -16.15
CA GLU A 87 -2.39 9.35 -15.56
C GLU A 87 -3.54 8.94 -16.47
N GLN A 88 -3.44 9.25 -17.77
CA GLN A 88 -4.56 9.06 -18.72
C GLN A 88 -5.11 7.63 -18.80
N PHE A 89 -4.37 6.64 -18.27
CA PHE A 89 -4.78 5.22 -18.21
C PHE A 89 -4.94 4.69 -16.79
N GLY A 90 -4.73 5.52 -15.77
CA GLY A 90 -5.01 5.09 -14.39
C GLY A 90 -4.56 6.06 -13.33
N CYS A 91 -5.45 6.25 -12.34
CA CYS A 91 -5.13 6.64 -10.98
C CYS A 91 -5.12 5.34 -10.18
N GLU A 92 -3.92 4.83 -9.81
CA GLU A 92 -3.74 3.47 -9.33
C GLU A 92 -3.16 3.44 -7.91
N ASP A 93 -3.41 2.35 -7.21
CA ASP A 93 -2.70 1.96 -5.99
C ASP A 93 -2.62 3.09 -4.95
N PRO A 94 -3.77 3.54 -4.40
CA PRO A 94 -3.81 4.67 -3.47
C PRO A 94 -3.23 4.31 -2.10
N ARG A 95 -2.54 5.26 -1.43
CA ARG A 95 -2.24 5.25 0.01
C ARG A 95 -2.67 6.58 0.60
N VAL A 96 -3.29 6.55 1.77
CA VAL A 96 -3.85 7.76 2.39
C VAL A 96 -3.29 7.96 3.79
N THR A 97 -2.95 9.21 4.10
CA THR A 97 -2.51 9.64 5.42
C THR A 97 -3.24 10.93 5.79
N GLU A 98 -3.68 11.07 7.03
CA GLU A 98 -4.28 12.30 7.54
C GLU A 98 -3.29 13.04 8.44
N VAL A 99 -3.14 14.34 8.21
CA VAL A 99 -2.37 15.25 9.06
C VAL A 99 -3.15 16.56 9.22
N ASP A 100 -3.47 16.90 10.45
CA ASP A 100 -4.14 18.15 10.83
C ASP A 100 -5.44 18.46 10.03
N GLY A 101 -6.25 17.40 9.77
CA GLY A 101 -7.52 17.51 9.06
C GLY A 101 -7.40 17.56 7.53
N THR A 102 -6.20 17.44 6.99
CA THR A 102 -5.95 17.28 5.55
C THR A 102 -5.55 15.84 5.25
N TYR A 103 -6.18 15.27 4.24
CA TYR A 103 -5.86 13.94 3.72
C TYR A 103 -4.87 14.08 2.57
N TYR A 104 -3.79 13.34 2.64
CA TYR A 104 -2.74 13.23 1.63
C TYR A 104 -2.85 11.86 0.98
N LEU A 105 -3.22 11.84 -0.30
CA LEU A 105 -3.32 10.64 -1.09
C LEU A 105 -2.13 10.55 -2.04
N THR A 106 -1.28 9.57 -1.83
CA THR A 106 -0.30 9.18 -2.83
C THR A 106 -0.94 8.12 -3.73
N TYR A 107 -0.69 8.19 -5.02
CA TYR A 107 -1.20 7.25 -6.00
C TYR A 107 -0.24 7.13 -7.19
N SER A 108 -0.39 6.09 -7.98
CA SER A 108 0.37 5.92 -9.21
C SER A 108 -0.40 6.51 -10.38
N GLY A 109 0.16 7.54 -11.03
CA GLY A 109 -0.29 8.00 -12.33
C GLY A 109 0.28 7.09 -13.41
N TRP A 110 -0.59 6.47 -14.22
CA TRP A 110 -0.23 5.53 -15.28
C TRP A 110 -0.59 6.07 -16.66
N ASP A 111 0.39 6.18 -17.56
CA ASP A 111 0.22 6.67 -18.93
C ASP A 111 0.44 5.58 -20.00
N ARG A 112 0.52 4.29 -19.61
CA ARG A 112 0.91 3.10 -20.38
C ARG A 112 2.41 2.94 -20.61
N THR A 113 3.21 3.90 -20.20
CA THR A 113 4.66 3.86 -20.39
C THR A 113 5.37 4.07 -19.06
N HIS A 114 4.89 4.99 -18.23
CA HIS A 114 5.51 5.39 -16.99
C HIS A 114 4.52 5.21 -15.83
N ALA A 115 5.02 4.67 -14.72
CA ALA A 115 4.30 4.66 -13.46
C ALA A 115 4.96 5.69 -12.53
N GLN A 116 4.25 6.79 -12.24
CA GLN A 116 4.77 7.90 -11.47
C GLN A 116 4.03 8.04 -10.15
N LEU A 117 4.76 8.19 -9.06
CA LEU A 117 4.18 8.52 -7.77
C LEU A 117 3.64 9.95 -7.80
N CYS A 118 2.34 10.08 -7.67
CA CYS A 118 1.61 11.34 -7.64
C CYS A 118 1.05 11.63 -6.25
N LEU A 119 0.74 12.90 -6.00
CA LEU A 119 0.10 13.37 -4.77
C LEU A 119 -1.21 14.10 -5.09
N ALA A 120 -2.22 13.84 -4.27
CA ALA A 120 -3.43 14.66 -4.20
C ALA A 120 -3.80 14.95 -2.74
N THR A 121 -4.49 16.07 -2.49
CA THR A 121 -4.95 16.47 -1.15
C THR A 121 -6.44 16.68 -1.12
N SER A 122 -7.05 16.42 0.06
CA SER A 122 -8.48 16.60 0.30
C SER A 122 -8.73 16.98 1.77
N THR A 123 -9.85 17.61 2.03
CA THR A 123 -10.37 17.85 3.40
C THR A 123 -11.60 17.01 3.72
N ASP A 124 -12.15 16.31 2.73
CA ASP A 124 -13.41 15.57 2.86
C ASP A 124 -13.34 14.10 2.40
N LEU A 125 -12.26 13.68 1.69
CA LEU A 125 -12.04 12.40 1.01
C LEU A 125 -12.81 12.21 -0.31
N PHE A 126 -13.63 13.19 -0.71
CA PHE A 126 -14.45 13.11 -1.93
C PHE A 126 -13.93 14.01 -3.03
N THR A 127 -13.41 15.17 -2.67
CA THR A 127 -12.88 16.16 -3.62
C THR A 127 -11.37 16.27 -3.44
N TRP A 128 -10.62 16.04 -4.50
CA TRP A 128 -9.17 15.97 -4.47
C TRP A 128 -8.52 17.04 -5.34
N GLU A 129 -7.55 17.76 -4.78
CA GLU A 129 -6.64 18.65 -5.50
C GLU A 129 -5.37 17.86 -5.87
N LYS A 130 -5.08 17.73 -7.17
CA LYS A 130 -3.91 17.01 -7.67
C LYS A 130 -2.68 17.92 -7.71
N HIS A 131 -1.57 17.43 -7.20
CA HIS A 131 -0.28 18.12 -7.20
C HIS A 131 0.69 17.57 -8.26
N GLY A 132 0.33 16.45 -8.91
CA GLY A 132 1.11 15.82 -9.97
C GLY A 132 2.20 14.88 -9.47
N PRO A 133 3.10 14.46 -10.38
CA PRO A 133 4.22 13.55 -10.07
C PRO A 133 5.23 14.17 -9.11
N LEU A 134 5.63 13.41 -8.08
CA LEU A 134 6.59 13.86 -7.07
C LEU A 134 8.05 13.68 -7.51
N PHE A 135 8.34 12.62 -8.27
CA PHE A 135 9.72 12.24 -8.62
C PHE A 135 9.85 11.92 -10.11
N PRO A 136 9.76 12.96 -11.01
CA PRO A 136 9.66 12.75 -12.45
C PRO A 136 10.91 12.13 -13.11
N ASP A 137 12.07 12.16 -12.43
CA ASP A 137 13.33 11.62 -12.94
C ASP A 137 13.82 10.39 -12.16
N PHE A 138 13.05 9.90 -11.17
CA PHE A 138 13.47 8.82 -10.30
C PHE A 138 13.04 7.44 -10.84
N ASN A 139 13.88 6.43 -10.61
CA ASN A 139 13.57 5.04 -10.96
C ASN A 139 13.84 4.10 -9.78
N THR A 140 12.80 3.47 -9.24
CA THR A 140 12.90 2.57 -8.09
C THR A 140 13.35 1.14 -8.47
N PHE A 141 13.43 0.82 -9.78
CA PHE A 141 14.02 -0.42 -10.32
C PHE A 141 15.50 -0.24 -10.70
N GLU A 142 16.33 0.28 -9.78
CA GLU A 142 17.77 0.35 -10.01
C GLU A 142 18.54 -0.75 -9.23
N PRO A 143 19.53 -1.42 -9.85
CA PRO A 143 19.91 -1.30 -11.26
C PRO A 143 18.75 -1.71 -12.19
N LYS A 144 18.60 -0.98 -13.31
CA LYS A 144 17.48 -1.15 -14.25
C LYS A 144 17.23 -2.61 -14.59
N ALA A 145 16.03 -3.09 -14.27
CA ALA A 145 15.51 -4.26 -14.94
C ALA A 145 15.29 -3.92 -16.42
N ASP A 146 15.82 -4.73 -17.32
CA ASP A 146 15.64 -4.52 -18.76
C ASP A 146 14.16 -4.38 -19.11
N GLY A 147 13.80 -3.28 -19.78
CA GLY A 147 12.45 -3.02 -20.24
C GLY A 147 11.57 -2.17 -19.32
N ILE A 148 12.05 -1.76 -18.15
CA ILE A 148 11.35 -0.78 -17.30
C ILE A 148 11.71 0.65 -17.76
N PRO A 149 10.74 1.46 -18.22
CA PRO A 149 11.02 2.83 -18.64
C PRO A 149 11.26 3.74 -17.43
N THR A 150 12.00 4.81 -17.63
CA THR A 150 12.16 5.89 -16.65
C THR A 150 11.28 7.07 -17.07
N PRO A 151 10.54 7.71 -16.15
CA PRO A 151 10.50 7.48 -14.69
C PRO A 151 9.68 6.24 -14.29
N TRP A 152 10.07 5.64 -13.17
CA TRP A 152 9.30 4.60 -12.51
C TRP A 152 9.39 4.79 -11.00
N SER A 153 8.39 5.43 -10.42
CA SER A 153 8.28 5.63 -8.98
C SER A 153 6.82 5.46 -8.61
N LYS A 154 6.50 4.64 -7.62
CA LYS A 154 5.12 4.41 -7.14
C LYS A 154 5.13 4.02 -5.67
N ALA A 155 3.99 3.71 -5.10
CA ALA A 155 3.84 3.17 -3.75
C ALA A 155 4.40 4.08 -2.64
N GLY A 156 3.76 5.21 -2.37
CA GLY A 156 4.19 6.16 -1.33
C GLY A 156 3.44 5.99 -0.01
N GLY A 157 4.12 5.61 1.07
CA GLY A 157 3.58 5.56 2.43
C GLY A 157 4.11 6.71 3.30
N ILE A 158 3.27 7.69 3.63
CA ILE A 158 3.65 8.87 4.42
C ILE A 158 3.49 8.56 5.91
N LEU A 159 4.52 8.85 6.71
CA LEU A 159 4.44 8.84 8.16
C LEU A 159 3.71 10.10 8.64
N PRO A 160 2.55 9.97 9.36
CA PRO A 160 1.75 11.14 9.75
C PRO A 160 2.40 12.02 10.83
N THR A 161 3.44 11.52 11.50
CA THR A 161 4.13 12.24 12.57
C THR A 161 5.50 12.71 12.09
N PRO A 162 5.82 14.00 12.15
CA PRO A 162 7.13 14.49 11.71
C PRO A 162 8.26 14.02 12.62
N ILE A 163 9.44 13.83 12.04
CA ILE A 163 10.71 13.54 12.72
C ILE A 163 11.58 14.78 12.60
N ASP A 164 11.96 15.38 13.72
CA ASP A 164 12.79 16.60 13.77
C ASP A 164 12.25 17.73 12.86
N GLY A 165 10.91 17.85 12.79
CA GLY A 165 10.23 18.91 12.03
C GLY A 165 10.05 18.63 10.55
N ARG A 166 10.42 17.45 10.05
CA ARG A 166 10.16 17.01 8.66
C ARG A 166 9.35 15.73 8.61
N TYR A 167 8.54 15.59 7.58
CA TYR A 167 7.77 14.38 7.29
C TYR A 167 8.61 13.40 6.48
N LEU A 168 8.43 12.11 6.76
CA LEU A 168 9.09 11.01 6.08
C LEU A 168 8.07 10.23 5.25
N MET A 169 8.44 9.90 4.03
CA MET A 169 7.74 8.96 3.17
C MET A 169 8.68 7.81 2.80
N PHE A 170 8.15 6.59 2.82
CA PHE A 170 8.78 5.46 2.15
C PHE A 170 8.07 5.26 0.81
N PHE A 171 8.82 5.00 -0.25
CA PHE A 171 8.24 4.83 -1.59
C PHE A 171 9.04 3.83 -2.42
N GLY A 172 8.41 3.29 -3.44
CA GLY A 172 9.06 2.48 -4.47
C GLY A 172 8.49 1.09 -4.64
N GLU A 173 8.54 0.64 -5.88
CA GLU A 173 8.38 -0.73 -6.35
C GLU A 173 9.70 -1.18 -6.99
N GLY A 174 10.07 -2.45 -6.82
CA GLY A 174 11.40 -2.97 -7.15
C GLY A 174 12.33 -2.83 -5.97
N SER A 175 12.58 -1.61 -5.53
CA SER A 175 13.31 -1.28 -4.30
C SER A 175 12.58 -0.18 -3.53
N ILE A 176 12.76 -0.14 -2.20
CA ILE A 176 12.14 0.85 -1.32
C ILE A 176 13.16 1.94 -0.98
N TYR A 177 12.73 3.18 -1.09
CA TYR A 177 13.50 4.39 -0.81
C TYR A 177 12.81 5.25 0.24
N THR A 178 13.49 6.31 0.70
CA THR A 178 12.95 7.35 1.58
C THR A 178 12.87 8.68 0.86
N ALA A 179 11.90 9.51 1.26
CA ALA A 179 11.82 10.91 0.86
C ALA A 179 11.40 11.77 2.06
N TRP A 180 11.78 13.06 2.02
CA TRP A 180 11.52 14.00 3.09
C TRP A 180 10.76 15.23 2.59
N SER A 181 9.91 15.79 3.46
CA SER A 181 9.16 17.02 3.17
C SER A 181 9.03 17.89 4.43
N GLU A 182 9.03 19.20 4.27
CA GLU A 182 8.70 20.15 5.33
C GLU A 182 7.20 20.51 5.35
N ASP A 183 6.50 20.33 4.22
CA ASP A 183 5.13 20.82 4.02
C ASP A 183 4.13 19.75 3.51
N LEU A 184 4.57 18.48 3.33
CA LEU A 184 3.79 17.36 2.80
C LEU A 184 3.40 17.50 1.31
N ILE A 185 3.81 18.57 0.64
CA ILE A 185 3.54 18.83 -0.78
C ILE A 185 4.82 18.66 -1.61
N HIS A 186 5.91 19.26 -1.15
CA HIS A 186 7.20 19.21 -1.84
C HIS A 186 8.09 18.16 -1.18
N TRP A 187 8.48 17.15 -1.93
CA TRP A 187 9.23 16.00 -1.44
C TRP A 187 10.60 15.88 -2.09
N GLU A 188 11.61 15.64 -1.28
CA GLU A 188 12.99 15.40 -1.70
C GLU A 188 13.31 13.92 -1.52
N PRO A 189 13.54 13.15 -2.60
CA PRO A 189 13.91 11.74 -2.49
C PRO A 189 15.36 11.61 -1.98
N GLY A 190 15.62 10.53 -1.26
CA GLY A 190 16.97 10.11 -0.92
C GLY A 190 17.81 9.76 -2.15
N PRO A 191 19.12 9.52 -1.98
CA PRO A 191 20.00 9.16 -3.09
C PRO A 191 19.53 7.90 -3.83
N GLN A 192 19.64 7.92 -5.16
CA GLN A 192 19.23 6.80 -6.02
C GLN A 192 20.04 5.51 -5.76
N ASP A 193 21.25 5.62 -5.25
CA ASP A 193 22.16 4.52 -4.92
C ASP A 193 22.07 4.06 -3.45
N GLU A 194 21.18 4.64 -2.66
CA GLU A 194 20.99 4.32 -1.24
C GLU A 194 19.54 3.87 -0.93
N PRO A 195 19.04 2.76 -1.50
CA PRO A 195 17.72 2.25 -1.14
C PRO A 195 17.70 1.76 0.32
N LEU A 196 16.54 1.93 1.00
CA LEU A 196 16.31 1.30 2.30
C LEU A 196 16.29 -0.23 2.20
N MET A 197 15.62 -0.75 1.17
CA MET A 197 15.47 -2.18 0.96
C MET A 197 15.51 -2.48 -0.54
N VAL A 198 16.28 -3.50 -0.88
CA VAL A 198 16.32 -4.11 -2.22
C VAL A 198 15.75 -5.53 -2.14
N PRO A 199 15.44 -6.19 -3.28
CA PRO A 199 15.13 -7.61 -3.28
C PRO A 199 16.15 -8.43 -2.50
N THR A 200 15.68 -9.40 -1.73
CA THR A 200 16.51 -10.25 -0.87
C THR A 200 17.14 -11.39 -1.69
N PRO A 201 18.12 -12.13 -1.15
CA PRO A 201 18.77 -13.20 -1.91
C PRO A 201 17.80 -14.24 -2.49
N GLU A 202 18.18 -14.83 -3.62
CA GLU A 202 17.45 -15.88 -4.32
C GLU A 202 16.99 -17.00 -3.37
N GLY A 203 15.74 -17.44 -3.54
CA GLY A 203 15.09 -18.46 -2.73
C GLY A 203 14.41 -17.94 -1.47
N THR A 204 14.38 -16.63 -1.26
CA THR A 204 13.53 -15.98 -0.25
C THR A 204 12.18 -15.56 -0.82
N PHE A 205 11.25 -15.12 0.03
CA PHE A 205 9.91 -14.69 -0.43
C PHE A 205 9.89 -13.31 -1.11
N ALA A 206 11.03 -12.62 -1.17
CA ALA A 206 11.18 -11.26 -1.66
C ALA A 206 12.36 -11.13 -2.64
N ASP A 207 12.65 -12.17 -3.41
CA ASP A 207 13.85 -12.23 -4.24
C ASP A 207 13.71 -11.55 -5.61
N PHE A 208 12.51 -11.15 -5.99
CA PHE A 208 12.27 -10.49 -7.28
C PHE A 208 12.00 -8.99 -7.13
N LEU A 209 11.09 -8.58 -6.25
CA LEU A 209 10.81 -7.19 -5.94
C LEU A 209 10.31 -7.01 -4.51
N VAL A 210 10.42 -5.80 -4.02
CA VAL A 210 9.78 -5.30 -2.81
C VAL A 210 9.07 -4.00 -3.12
N GLU A 211 7.94 -3.76 -2.45
CA GLU A 211 7.13 -2.55 -2.66
C GLU A 211 6.49 -2.09 -1.34
N VAL A 212 6.42 -0.78 -1.13
CA VAL A 212 5.78 -0.21 0.06
C VAL A 212 4.30 -0.60 0.11
N GLY A 213 3.86 -1.08 1.26
CA GLY A 213 2.46 -1.37 1.56
C GLY A 213 1.71 -0.11 2.02
N PRO A 214 0.95 -0.17 3.13
CA PRO A 214 0.26 0.98 3.70
C PRO A 214 1.23 2.00 4.32
N GLN A 215 0.67 3.11 4.81
CA GLN A 215 1.41 4.08 5.60
C GLN A 215 2.14 3.42 6.77
N PRO A 216 3.38 3.84 7.09
CA PRO A 216 4.12 3.31 8.22
C PRO A 216 3.46 3.71 9.54
N ILE A 217 3.65 2.90 10.57
CA ILE A 217 3.15 3.18 11.91
C ILE A 217 4.29 3.26 12.93
N VAL A 218 4.12 4.10 13.94
CA VAL A 218 5.05 4.18 15.06
C VAL A 218 4.67 3.13 16.09
N THR A 219 5.59 2.22 16.39
CA THR A 219 5.41 1.15 17.38
C THR A 219 5.38 1.70 18.81
N ASN A 220 4.95 0.87 19.76
CA ASN A 220 4.90 1.23 21.19
C ASN A 220 6.25 1.65 21.78
N ASN A 221 7.36 1.20 21.20
CA ASN A 221 8.73 1.55 21.61
C ASN A 221 9.38 2.62 20.72
N GLY A 222 8.58 3.30 19.84
CA GLY A 222 9.03 4.45 19.07
C GLY A 222 9.80 4.11 17.78
N LEU A 223 9.82 2.86 17.35
CA LEU A 223 10.36 2.45 16.05
C LEU A 223 9.30 2.54 14.96
N LEU A 224 9.72 2.55 13.71
CA LEU A 224 8.81 2.56 12.56
C LEU A 224 8.59 1.13 12.07
N LEU A 225 7.34 0.73 11.99
CA LEU A 225 6.93 -0.53 11.41
C LEU A 225 6.37 -0.28 10.00
N LEU A 226 6.91 -0.96 9.01
CA LEU A 226 6.43 -0.96 7.65
C LEU A 226 5.92 -2.35 7.28
N LEU A 227 4.70 -2.42 6.76
CA LEU A 227 4.23 -3.56 5.98
C LEU A 227 4.67 -3.32 4.53
N HIS A 228 5.16 -4.35 3.88
CA HIS A 228 5.58 -4.26 2.48
C HIS A 228 5.06 -5.46 1.69
N ASN A 229 4.86 -5.25 0.41
CA ASN A 229 4.61 -6.31 -0.56
C ASN A 229 5.95 -6.82 -1.08
N ALA A 230 5.98 -8.09 -1.46
CA ALA A 230 7.16 -8.73 -1.98
C ALA A 230 6.77 -9.76 -3.03
N ALA A 231 7.62 -9.99 -4.01
CA ALA A 231 7.35 -10.98 -5.03
C ALA A 231 8.53 -11.92 -5.27
N VAL A 232 8.16 -13.11 -5.72
CA VAL A 232 9.07 -14.14 -6.25
C VAL A 232 8.72 -14.38 -7.71
N LYS A 233 9.71 -14.44 -8.58
CA LYS A 233 9.54 -14.81 -9.99
C LYS A 233 10.05 -16.22 -10.22
N PHE A 234 9.20 -17.09 -10.76
CA PHE A 234 9.53 -18.47 -11.05
C PHE A 234 10.16 -18.63 -12.44
N ALA A 235 10.81 -19.77 -12.67
CA ALA A 235 11.49 -20.07 -13.93
C ALA A 235 10.57 -20.12 -15.16
N ASP A 236 9.27 -20.36 -14.97
CA ASP A 236 8.24 -20.32 -16.01
C ASP A 236 7.73 -18.91 -16.31
N GLY A 237 8.26 -17.90 -15.62
CA GLY A 237 7.89 -16.50 -15.75
C GLY A 237 6.70 -16.08 -14.89
N SER A 238 6.01 -17.00 -14.20
CA SER A 238 4.95 -16.65 -13.25
C SER A 238 5.53 -15.92 -12.03
N VAL A 239 4.68 -15.12 -11.37
CA VAL A 239 5.05 -14.32 -10.20
C VAL A 239 4.09 -14.64 -9.08
N ARG A 240 4.57 -14.67 -7.83
CA ARG A 240 3.74 -14.78 -6.63
C ARG A 240 4.04 -13.60 -5.73
N TYR A 241 2.97 -12.85 -5.38
CA TYR A 241 3.05 -11.74 -4.43
C TYR A 241 2.61 -12.16 -3.04
N THR A 242 3.36 -11.70 -2.05
CA THR A 242 3.15 -11.98 -0.62
C THR A 242 3.43 -10.71 0.19
N CYS A 243 3.14 -10.72 1.49
CA CYS A 243 3.34 -9.55 2.34
C CYS A 243 4.32 -9.84 3.48
N GLY A 244 5.26 -8.93 3.68
CA GLY A 244 6.26 -8.94 4.74
C GLY A 244 6.12 -7.76 5.70
N GLN A 245 7.00 -7.71 6.70
CA GLN A 245 7.13 -6.58 7.61
C GLN A 245 8.60 -6.30 7.88
N LEU A 246 8.94 -5.04 8.06
CA LEU A 246 10.26 -4.60 8.50
C LEU A 246 10.16 -3.50 9.56
N LEU A 247 11.23 -3.32 10.30
CA LEU A 247 11.37 -2.37 11.39
C LEU A 247 12.54 -1.42 11.10
N VAL A 248 12.33 -0.13 11.34
CA VAL A 248 13.30 0.94 11.08
C VAL A 248 13.43 1.83 12.31
N ASP A 249 14.64 2.30 12.61
CA ASP A 249 14.86 3.36 13.61
C ASP A 249 14.58 4.73 12.95
N PRO A 250 13.65 5.55 13.47
CA PRO A 250 13.36 6.87 12.90
C PRO A 250 14.57 7.81 12.84
N ARG A 251 15.60 7.56 13.65
CA ARG A 251 16.88 8.33 13.61
C ARG A 251 17.81 7.89 12.47
N ARG A 252 17.56 6.72 11.88
CA ARG A 252 18.32 6.13 10.76
C ARG A 252 17.36 5.46 9.78
N PRO A 253 16.49 6.23 9.11
CA PRO A 253 15.38 5.68 8.34
C PRO A 253 15.80 4.98 7.05
N ASN A 254 17.10 5.01 6.71
CA ASN A 254 17.69 4.27 5.59
C ASN A 254 18.31 2.91 6.02
N GLU A 255 18.09 2.48 7.28
CA GLU A 255 18.62 1.22 7.78
C GLU A 255 17.50 0.32 8.31
N VAL A 256 17.39 -0.89 7.76
CA VAL A 256 16.49 -1.92 8.27
C VAL A 256 17.08 -2.52 9.55
N LEU A 257 16.38 -2.37 10.68
CA LEU A 257 16.77 -2.96 11.97
C LEU A 257 16.42 -4.44 12.07
N ALA A 258 15.26 -4.81 11.56
CA ALA A 258 14.75 -6.17 11.56
C ALA A 258 13.76 -6.34 10.41
N GLN A 259 13.66 -7.57 9.88
CA GLN A 259 12.67 -7.93 8.88
C GLN A 259 12.19 -9.36 9.10
N MET A 260 10.99 -9.67 8.67
CA MET A 260 10.49 -11.03 8.67
C MET A 260 11.23 -11.86 7.61
N ASN A 261 11.51 -13.12 7.93
CA ASN A 261 12.14 -14.08 7.01
C ASN A 261 11.11 -14.98 6.30
N ARG A 262 9.82 -14.77 6.57
CA ARG A 262 8.68 -15.45 5.94
C ARG A 262 7.55 -14.44 5.79
N PRO A 263 6.69 -14.59 4.77
CA PRO A 263 5.52 -13.73 4.64
C PRO A 263 4.55 -13.98 5.80
N TRP A 264 3.85 -12.93 6.20
CA TRP A 264 2.73 -13.02 7.13
C TRP A 264 1.39 -13.23 6.41
N LEU A 265 1.34 -12.89 5.11
CA LEU A 265 0.20 -13.13 4.22
C LEU A 265 0.72 -13.64 2.88
N GLU A 266 0.13 -14.74 2.40
CA GLU A 266 0.44 -15.35 1.11
C GLU A 266 -0.83 -15.92 0.47
N PRO A 267 -0.89 -16.06 -0.87
CA PRO A 267 -2.05 -16.58 -1.59
C PRO A 267 -2.44 -17.97 -1.11
N SER A 268 -3.65 -18.11 -0.57
CA SER A 268 -4.14 -19.35 0.03
C SER A 268 -5.57 -19.73 -0.37
N THR A 269 -6.36 -18.76 -0.85
CA THR A 269 -7.74 -18.98 -1.27
C THR A 269 -7.86 -19.04 -2.80
N PHE A 270 -9.04 -19.41 -3.29
CA PHE A 270 -9.31 -19.39 -4.73
C PHE A 270 -9.16 -17.96 -5.30
N GLU A 271 -9.67 -16.96 -4.60
CA GLU A 271 -9.60 -15.55 -5.00
C GLU A 271 -8.16 -15.01 -4.98
N ASP A 272 -7.32 -15.45 -4.05
CA ASP A 272 -5.90 -15.05 -4.03
C ASP A 272 -5.10 -15.64 -5.19
N GLN A 273 -5.56 -16.75 -5.76
CA GLN A 273 -4.85 -17.51 -6.79
C GLN A 273 -5.39 -17.30 -8.21
N ASN A 274 -6.62 -16.79 -8.35
CA ASN A 274 -7.30 -16.68 -9.62
C ASN A 274 -7.96 -15.31 -9.81
N GLY A 275 -7.46 -14.54 -10.77
CA GLY A 275 -7.96 -13.22 -11.11
C GLY A 275 -7.23 -12.63 -12.31
N LEU A 276 -7.18 -11.31 -12.39
CA LEU A 276 -6.49 -10.60 -13.46
C LEU A 276 -4.99 -10.95 -13.46
N VAL A 277 -4.38 -10.96 -12.27
CA VAL A 277 -3.03 -11.47 -12.03
C VAL A 277 -3.11 -12.59 -11.00
N SER A 278 -2.67 -13.79 -11.35
CA SER A 278 -2.78 -14.96 -10.45
C SER A 278 -1.73 -14.92 -9.33
N ASN A 279 -2.08 -15.51 -8.17
CA ASN A 279 -1.20 -15.65 -7.00
C ASN A 279 -0.76 -14.30 -6.40
N VAL A 280 -1.71 -13.41 -6.12
CA VAL A 280 -1.47 -12.11 -5.53
C VAL A 280 -2.24 -11.94 -4.21
N THR A 281 -1.50 -11.58 -3.17
CA THR A 281 -1.99 -10.89 -1.98
C THR A 281 -1.18 -9.60 -1.83
N PHE A 282 -1.85 -8.44 -1.92
CA PHE A 282 -1.18 -7.14 -2.02
C PHE A 282 -1.78 -6.14 -1.02
N VAL A 283 -1.05 -5.87 0.09
CA VAL A 283 -1.52 -5.04 1.19
C VAL A 283 -1.22 -3.56 0.94
N GLU A 284 -2.25 -2.70 1.07
CA GLU A 284 -2.09 -1.24 0.98
C GLU A 284 -2.87 -0.49 2.07
N GLY A 285 -3.80 -1.17 2.77
CA GLY A 285 -4.56 -0.57 3.84
C GLY A 285 -4.23 -1.19 5.20
N LEU A 286 -3.99 -0.35 6.21
CA LEU A 286 -3.78 -0.79 7.59
C LEU A 286 -4.42 0.21 8.56
N VAL A 287 -5.36 -0.25 9.36
CA VAL A 287 -5.96 0.55 10.43
C VAL A 287 -6.11 -0.25 11.72
N HIS A 288 -6.04 0.46 12.85
CA HIS A 288 -6.49 -0.07 14.13
C HIS A 288 -7.85 0.52 14.46
N PHE A 289 -8.86 -0.34 14.56
CA PHE A 289 -10.23 0.05 14.79
C PHE A 289 -10.90 -0.89 15.77
N HIS A 290 -11.55 -0.36 16.82
CA HIS A 290 -12.23 -1.15 17.87
C HIS A 290 -11.41 -2.31 18.44
N ASN A 291 -10.13 -2.05 18.79
CA ASN A 291 -9.17 -3.04 19.34
C ASN A 291 -8.82 -4.19 18.39
N VAL A 292 -9.03 -4.00 17.08
CA VAL A 292 -8.65 -4.93 16.01
C VAL A 292 -7.81 -4.18 15.00
N TRP A 293 -6.72 -4.79 14.55
CA TRP A 293 -5.99 -4.37 13.38
C TRP A 293 -6.62 -5.00 12.13
N PHE A 294 -6.89 -4.18 11.14
CA PHE A 294 -7.39 -4.58 9.84
C PHE A 294 -6.33 -4.27 8.79
N ALA A 295 -5.84 -5.31 8.11
CA ALA A 295 -4.95 -5.21 6.96
C ALA A 295 -5.76 -5.54 5.70
N TYR A 296 -6.05 -4.52 4.89
CA TYR A 296 -6.82 -4.66 3.65
C TYR A 296 -5.87 -4.91 2.49
N TYR A 297 -6.25 -5.85 1.61
CA TYR A 297 -5.38 -6.28 0.52
C TYR A 297 -6.15 -6.65 -0.74
N GLY A 298 -5.47 -6.50 -1.89
CA GLY A 298 -5.95 -7.00 -3.18
C GLY A 298 -5.75 -8.51 -3.29
N GLN A 299 -6.73 -9.19 -3.86
CA GLN A 299 -6.71 -10.61 -4.16
C GLN A 299 -6.67 -10.80 -5.67
N SER A 300 -5.55 -11.30 -6.21
CA SER A 300 -5.32 -11.55 -7.65
C SER A 300 -5.77 -10.40 -8.56
N ASP A 301 -5.59 -9.13 -8.11
CA ASP A 301 -5.98 -7.89 -8.79
C ASP A 301 -7.44 -7.86 -9.26
N SER A 302 -8.33 -8.51 -8.53
CA SER A 302 -9.73 -8.69 -8.93
C SER A 302 -10.73 -8.41 -7.84
N THR A 303 -10.40 -8.74 -6.59
CA THR A 303 -11.28 -8.56 -5.43
C THR A 303 -10.51 -8.00 -4.23
N LEU A 304 -11.25 -7.57 -3.21
CA LEU A 304 -10.71 -7.05 -1.97
C LEU A 304 -10.91 -8.03 -0.82
N GLY A 305 -9.82 -8.32 -0.11
CA GLY A 305 -9.82 -9.06 1.13
C GLY A 305 -9.37 -8.22 2.32
N VAL A 306 -9.57 -8.77 3.51
CA VAL A 306 -9.08 -8.25 4.78
C VAL A 306 -8.53 -9.38 5.63
N ALA A 307 -7.39 -9.14 6.28
CA ALA A 307 -6.86 -9.96 7.34
C ALA A 307 -6.92 -9.19 8.66
N THR A 308 -7.29 -9.85 9.75
CA THR A 308 -7.50 -9.21 11.04
C THR A 308 -6.58 -9.75 12.10
N TYR A 309 -6.20 -8.91 13.05
CA TYR A 309 -5.49 -9.24 14.26
C TYR A 309 -6.13 -8.53 15.45
N ARG A 310 -6.65 -9.30 16.41
CA ARG A 310 -7.16 -8.73 17.68
C ARG A 310 -6.00 -8.56 18.64
N VAL A 311 -5.87 -7.36 19.21
CA VAL A 311 -4.81 -7.07 20.18
C VAL A 311 -4.86 -8.06 21.35
N GLY A 312 -3.73 -8.75 21.59
CA GLY A 312 -3.63 -9.80 22.61
C GLY A 312 -3.60 -11.23 22.09
N ASP A 313 -3.96 -11.46 20.82
CA ASP A 313 -3.77 -12.76 20.18
C ASP A 313 -2.27 -13.07 20.05
N THR A 314 -1.92 -14.34 20.09
CA THR A 314 -0.53 -14.79 19.98
C THR A 314 -0.34 -15.73 18.77
N TYR A 315 0.86 -15.71 18.21
CA TYR A 315 1.20 -16.69 17.16
C TYR A 315 1.05 -18.12 17.67
N PRO A 316 0.38 -19.01 16.96
CA PRO A 316 0.26 -20.42 17.34
C PRO A 316 1.66 -21.03 17.54
N GLY A 317 1.91 -21.62 18.73
CA GLY A 317 3.17 -22.29 19.04
C GLY A 317 4.28 -21.39 19.60
N VAL A 318 4.04 -20.10 19.85
CA VAL A 318 4.96 -19.21 20.56
C VAL A 318 4.43 -19.02 21.98
N SER A 319 5.06 -19.64 22.95
CA SER A 319 4.90 -19.27 24.38
C SER A 319 5.69 -17.99 24.63
N ARG A 320 5.06 -16.99 25.27
CA ARG A 320 5.71 -15.77 25.75
C ARG A 320 6.78 -16.09 26.81
#